data_341595c8b60f58df7d2179e8204b88c9
#
_entry.id   341595c8b60f58df7d2179e8204b88c9
#
_cell.length_a   1.000
_cell.length_b   1.000
_cell.length_c   1.000
_cell.angle_alpha   90.00
_cell.angle_beta   90.00
_cell.angle_gamma   90.00
#
_symmetry.space_group_name_H-M   'P 1'
#
loop_
_entity.id
_entity.type
_entity.pdbx_description
1 polymer ?
#
loop_
_entity_poly.entity_id
_entity_poly.type
_entity_poly.pdbx_seq_one_letter_code
_entity_poly.pdbx_strand_id
1 'polypeptide(L)'
;MGLKFNIGKFKPKNRLFLAPMLEPNDIAFRLLCKKAGCALTYTGMINPLSKQKIILDDKPAIQIFCTKPKGIKEFIKKHEKKAVLFDFNLGCPSTLAEKMGFGSFLHEDIDAIEEILKVMRESTSKPITIKLRKSAKARDIAKMAEKYVDAIGIHPRTQKQGYAGEPDFEFAMRLKSESCLPIIYSGNVNASNIPKLLDNF
;
A
#
# COMPACT_ATOMS: atom_id res chain seq x y z
N MET A 1 -26.23 9.37 0.04
CA MET A 1 -25.56 8.76 -1.14
C MET A 1 -24.12 8.51 -0.77
N GLY A 2 -23.72 7.24 -0.50
CA GLY A 2 -22.36 6.94 -0.12
C GLY A 2 -21.39 7.26 -1.26
N LEU A 3 -20.35 8.02 -0.97
CA LEU A 3 -19.25 8.29 -1.90
C LEU A 3 -18.73 6.96 -2.48
N LYS A 4 -18.81 6.81 -3.81
CA LYS A 4 -18.29 5.64 -4.52
C LYS A 4 -16.76 5.65 -4.43
N PHE A 5 -16.22 4.95 -3.46
CA PHE A 5 -14.78 4.74 -3.36
C PHE A 5 -14.37 3.58 -4.27
N ASN A 6 -13.50 3.85 -5.23
CA ASN A 6 -12.96 2.85 -6.15
C ASN A 6 -11.43 2.94 -6.17
N ILE A 7 -10.76 1.80 -6.38
CA ILE A 7 -9.33 1.73 -6.64
C ILE A 7 -9.19 1.24 -8.08
N GLY A 8 -9.09 2.16 -9.03
CA GLY A 8 -9.17 1.83 -10.44
C GLY A 8 -10.44 1.03 -10.76
N LYS A 9 -10.29 -0.17 -11.32
CA LYS A 9 -11.41 -1.08 -11.64
C LYS A 9 -11.93 -1.86 -10.44
N PHE A 10 -11.23 -1.88 -9.32
CA PHE A 10 -11.66 -2.57 -8.10
C PHE A 10 -12.69 -1.73 -7.33
N LYS A 11 -13.85 -2.32 -7.07
CA LYS A 11 -14.96 -1.72 -6.32
C LYS A 11 -15.11 -2.46 -4.99
N PRO A 12 -14.52 -1.96 -3.90
CA PRO A 12 -14.67 -2.60 -2.60
C PRO A 12 -16.11 -2.46 -2.07
N LYS A 13 -16.60 -3.49 -1.36
CA LYS A 13 -17.93 -3.48 -0.75
C LYS A 13 -18.05 -2.48 0.41
N ASN A 14 -16.95 -2.08 1.00
CA ASN A 14 -16.83 -1.05 2.02
C ASN A 14 -15.40 -0.50 2.04
N ARG A 15 -15.08 0.46 2.91
CA ARG A 15 -13.77 1.12 3.01
C ARG A 15 -12.90 0.61 4.17
N LEU A 16 -13.18 -0.58 4.71
CA LEU A 16 -12.38 -1.21 5.75
C LEU A 16 -11.45 -2.25 5.14
N PHE A 17 -10.15 -2.01 5.26
CA PHE A 17 -9.09 -2.83 4.68
C PHE A 17 -8.12 -3.30 5.75
N LEU A 18 -7.63 -4.56 5.62
CA LEU A 18 -6.50 -5.03 6.41
C LEU A 18 -5.22 -4.48 5.78
N ALA A 19 -4.46 -3.68 6.52
CA ALA A 19 -3.18 -3.17 6.05
C ALA A 19 -2.15 -4.29 5.80
N PRO A 20 -1.19 -4.11 4.88
CA PRO A 20 -0.08 -5.05 4.73
C PRO A 20 0.78 -5.06 5.99
N MET A 21 0.98 -6.25 6.54
CA MET A 21 1.81 -6.51 7.73
C MET A 21 2.70 -7.72 7.46
N LEU A 22 3.83 -7.80 8.13
CA LEU A 22 4.68 -8.95 7.99
C LEU A 22 4.08 -10.14 8.75
N GLU A 23 3.70 -9.93 10.01
CA GLU A 23 3.05 -10.90 10.88
C GLU A 23 2.03 -10.21 11.81
N PRO A 24 0.88 -10.86 12.11
CA PRO A 24 0.35 -12.04 11.44
C PRO A 24 -0.20 -11.68 10.05
N ASN A 25 0.11 -12.44 9.02
CA ASN A 25 -0.45 -12.22 7.67
C ASN A 25 -0.46 -13.50 6.82
N ASP A 26 -0.75 -14.63 7.42
CA ASP A 26 -1.04 -15.84 6.68
C ASP A 26 -2.47 -15.83 6.09
N ILE A 27 -2.79 -16.84 5.29
CA ILE A 27 -4.10 -16.93 4.67
C ILE A 27 -5.22 -17.08 5.71
N ALA A 28 -4.98 -17.75 6.83
CA ALA A 28 -5.99 -17.95 7.87
C ALA A 28 -6.39 -16.62 8.52
N PHE A 29 -5.40 -15.80 8.85
CA PHE A 29 -5.65 -14.45 9.38
C PHE A 29 -6.39 -13.54 8.38
N ARG A 30 -5.98 -13.55 7.09
CA ARG A 30 -6.69 -12.78 6.06
C ARG A 30 -8.14 -13.23 5.87
N LEU A 31 -8.40 -14.55 5.92
CA LEU A 31 -9.77 -15.09 5.86
C LEU A 31 -10.61 -14.69 7.07
N LEU A 32 -10.04 -14.69 8.28
CA LEU A 32 -10.72 -14.17 9.49
C LEU A 32 -11.08 -12.70 9.34
N CYS A 33 -10.17 -11.86 8.84
CA CYS A 33 -10.44 -10.45 8.57
C CYS A 33 -11.56 -10.27 7.53
N LYS A 34 -11.57 -11.07 6.46
CA LYS A 34 -12.66 -11.04 5.47
C LYS A 34 -14.00 -11.46 6.07
N LYS A 35 -14.00 -12.50 6.92
CA LYS A 35 -15.20 -12.93 7.66
C LYS A 35 -15.70 -11.83 8.60
N ALA A 36 -14.78 -11.09 9.23
CA ALA A 36 -15.10 -9.92 10.07
C ALA A 36 -15.52 -8.67 9.27
N GLY A 37 -15.57 -8.73 7.94
CA GLY A 37 -16.10 -7.65 7.11
C GLY A 37 -15.09 -6.85 6.32
N CYS A 38 -13.78 -7.09 6.42
CA CYS A 38 -12.80 -6.43 5.56
C CYS A 38 -13.13 -6.60 4.08
N ALA A 39 -13.15 -5.51 3.34
CA ALA A 39 -13.39 -5.53 1.90
C ALA A 39 -12.13 -5.87 1.08
N LEU A 40 -10.96 -5.60 1.63
CA LEU A 40 -9.66 -5.87 1.01
C LEU A 40 -8.66 -6.31 2.08
N THR A 41 -7.91 -7.35 1.78
CA THR A 41 -6.78 -7.80 2.60
C THR A 41 -5.50 -7.76 1.78
N TYR A 42 -4.39 -7.43 2.42
CA TYR A 42 -3.08 -7.41 1.78
C TYR A 42 -2.23 -8.57 2.27
N THR A 43 -1.31 -9.04 1.43
CA THR A 43 -0.21 -9.90 1.88
C THR A 43 0.78 -9.09 2.74
N GLY A 44 1.70 -9.77 3.42
CA GLY A 44 2.96 -9.14 3.81
C GLY A 44 3.74 -8.68 2.57
N MET A 45 4.78 -7.89 2.79
CA MET A 45 5.64 -7.42 1.71
C MET A 45 6.49 -8.56 1.14
N ILE A 46 6.54 -8.67 -0.19
CA ILE A 46 7.21 -9.76 -0.91
C ILE A 46 8.24 -9.17 -1.86
N ASN A 47 9.46 -9.71 -1.82
CA ASN A 47 10.47 -9.38 -2.82
C ASN A 47 10.17 -10.15 -4.12
N PRO A 48 10.10 -9.51 -5.29
CA PRO A 48 9.82 -10.18 -6.57
C PRO A 48 10.79 -11.29 -6.93
N LEU A 49 12.01 -11.23 -6.43
CA LEU A 49 13.07 -12.24 -6.66
C LEU A 49 13.02 -13.38 -5.63
N SER A 50 12.16 -13.30 -4.64
CA SER A 50 12.03 -14.36 -3.62
C SER A 50 11.48 -15.64 -4.23
N LYS A 51 12.04 -16.78 -3.80
CA LYS A 51 11.52 -18.11 -4.11
C LYS A 51 10.46 -18.58 -3.10
N GLN A 52 10.07 -17.73 -2.15
CA GLN A 52 9.08 -18.07 -1.13
C GLN A 52 7.75 -18.50 -1.76
N LYS A 53 7.20 -19.61 -1.27
CA LYS A 53 5.85 -20.05 -1.64
C LYS A 53 4.83 -19.14 -0.98
N ILE A 54 3.93 -18.56 -1.79
CA ILE A 54 2.89 -17.65 -1.34
C ILE A 54 1.53 -18.32 -1.55
N ILE A 55 0.70 -18.34 -0.51
CA ILE A 55 -0.67 -18.86 -0.61
C ILE A 55 -1.61 -17.68 -0.86
N LEU A 56 -2.31 -17.69 -1.99
CA LEU A 56 -3.12 -16.58 -2.51
C LEU A 56 -4.54 -17.00 -2.89
N ASP A 57 -5.03 -18.13 -2.36
CA ASP A 57 -6.35 -18.67 -2.74
C ASP A 57 -7.51 -17.78 -2.25
N ASP A 58 -7.23 -16.90 -1.28
CA ASP A 58 -8.14 -15.86 -0.82
C ASP A 58 -8.16 -14.59 -1.72
N LYS A 59 -7.37 -14.55 -2.79
CA LYS A 59 -7.22 -13.41 -3.71
C LYS A 59 -6.97 -12.08 -2.99
N PRO A 60 -5.85 -11.90 -2.29
CA PRO A 60 -5.52 -10.64 -1.62
C PRO A 60 -4.97 -9.60 -2.59
N ALA A 61 -4.78 -8.37 -2.12
CA ALA A 61 -3.80 -7.44 -2.68
C ALA A 61 -2.39 -7.97 -2.37
N ILE A 62 -1.50 -7.96 -3.35
CA ILE A 62 -0.12 -8.42 -3.17
C ILE A 62 0.80 -7.22 -3.02
N GLN A 63 1.42 -7.07 -1.83
CA GLN A 63 2.39 -6.00 -1.61
C GLN A 63 3.80 -6.44 -2.01
N ILE A 64 4.43 -5.63 -2.84
CA ILE A 64 5.80 -5.81 -3.36
C ILE A 64 6.74 -4.82 -2.67
N PHE A 65 7.96 -5.24 -2.39
CA PHE A 65 9.07 -4.35 -2.02
C PHE A 65 10.34 -4.70 -2.81
N CYS A 66 11.04 -3.71 -3.25
CA CYS A 66 12.35 -3.81 -3.89
C CYS A 66 12.98 -2.43 -3.98
N THR A 67 14.23 -2.36 -4.46
CA THR A 67 14.96 -1.11 -4.73
C THR A 67 15.25 -0.92 -6.21
N LYS A 68 14.94 -1.92 -7.04
CA LYS A 68 15.12 -1.93 -8.50
C LYS A 68 14.00 -2.72 -9.16
N PRO A 69 13.65 -2.46 -10.42
CA PRO A 69 12.51 -3.10 -11.09
C PRO A 69 12.74 -4.56 -11.49
N LYS A 70 13.92 -5.12 -11.26
CA LYS A 70 14.28 -6.49 -11.63
C LYS A 70 13.31 -7.52 -11.02
N GLY A 71 12.73 -8.39 -11.88
CA GLY A 71 11.85 -9.49 -11.48
C GLY A 71 10.38 -9.08 -11.27
N ILE A 72 10.03 -7.80 -11.31
CA ILE A 72 8.65 -7.32 -11.09
C ILE A 72 7.71 -7.86 -12.17
N LYS A 73 8.10 -7.76 -13.44
CA LYS A 73 7.27 -8.19 -14.57
C LYS A 73 6.92 -9.67 -14.49
N GLU A 74 7.90 -10.52 -14.25
CA GLU A 74 7.72 -11.97 -14.12
C GLU A 74 6.86 -12.30 -12.89
N PHE A 75 7.12 -11.63 -11.77
CA PHE A 75 6.37 -11.80 -10.54
C PHE A 75 4.89 -11.43 -10.72
N ILE A 76 4.61 -10.26 -11.30
CA ILE A 76 3.24 -9.80 -11.55
C ILE A 76 2.52 -10.78 -12.48
N LYS A 77 3.11 -11.15 -13.62
CA LYS A 77 2.51 -12.10 -14.57
C LYS A 77 2.19 -13.45 -13.94
N LYS A 78 3.10 -13.96 -13.10
CA LYS A 78 2.91 -15.22 -12.36
C LYS A 78 1.72 -15.19 -11.42
N HIS A 79 1.49 -14.05 -10.74
CA HIS A 79 0.50 -13.94 -9.68
C HIS A 79 -0.77 -13.16 -10.08
N GLU A 80 -0.84 -12.60 -11.28
CA GLU A 80 -1.93 -11.71 -11.72
C GLU A 80 -3.32 -12.32 -11.53
N LYS A 81 -3.51 -13.59 -11.87
CA LYS A 81 -4.82 -14.26 -11.72
C LYS A 81 -5.26 -14.44 -10.27
N LYS A 82 -4.31 -14.46 -9.34
CA LYS A 82 -4.53 -14.66 -7.89
C LYS A 82 -4.53 -13.36 -7.08
N ALA A 83 -4.19 -12.23 -7.67
CA ALA A 83 -4.21 -10.92 -7.02
C ALA A 83 -5.49 -10.15 -7.35
N VAL A 84 -6.04 -9.39 -6.40
CA VAL A 84 -7.05 -8.36 -6.68
C VAL A 84 -6.37 -7.12 -7.26
N LEU A 85 -5.28 -6.71 -6.66
CA LEU A 85 -4.43 -5.58 -7.07
C LEU A 85 -2.99 -5.82 -6.60
N PHE A 86 -2.07 -5.00 -7.09
CA PHE A 86 -0.69 -4.96 -6.61
C PHE A 86 -0.42 -3.66 -5.84
N ASP A 87 0.40 -3.75 -4.82
CA ASP A 87 0.76 -2.62 -3.96
C ASP A 87 2.29 -2.52 -3.85
N PHE A 88 2.82 -1.31 -3.81
CA PHE A 88 4.25 -1.11 -3.63
C PHE A 88 4.56 -0.49 -2.27
N ASN A 89 5.47 -1.10 -1.53
CA ASN A 89 5.84 -0.68 -0.19
C ASN A 89 6.81 0.50 -0.20
N LEU A 90 6.32 1.64 0.23
CA LEU A 90 7.09 2.87 0.48
C LEU A 90 6.92 3.35 1.94
N GLY A 91 6.61 2.44 2.87
CA GLY A 91 6.29 2.83 4.24
C GLY A 91 7.00 2.04 5.34
N CYS A 92 7.67 0.94 5.05
CA CYS A 92 8.36 0.12 6.06
C CYS A 92 9.52 0.90 6.69
N PRO A 93 9.54 1.09 8.03
CA PRO A 93 10.61 1.82 8.73
C PRO A 93 11.58 0.87 9.46
N SER A 94 11.55 -0.43 9.19
CA SER A 94 12.33 -1.42 9.93
C SER A 94 13.83 -1.29 9.68
N THR A 95 14.65 -1.79 10.61
CA THR A 95 16.11 -1.88 10.44
C THR A 95 16.52 -2.69 9.23
N LEU A 96 15.74 -3.69 8.84
CA LEU A 96 15.97 -4.43 7.59
C LEU A 96 15.74 -3.54 6.37
N ALA A 97 14.66 -2.74 6.39
CA ALA A 97 14.38 -1.79 5.31
C ALA A 97 15.49 -0.74 5.18
N GLU A 98 16.01 -0.26 6.30
CA GLU A 98 17.14 0.66 6.35
C GLU A 98 18.39 0.06 5.70
N LYS A 99 18.80 -1.12 6.15
CA LYS A 99 19.99 -1.81 5.62
C LYS A 99 19.91 -2.12 4.14
N MET A 100 18.71 -2.38 3.63
CA MET A 100 18.47 -2.74 2.23
C MET A 100 18.01 -1.57 1.35
N GLY A 101 17.71 -0.39 1.91
CA GLY A 101 17.32 0.81 1.19
C GLY A 101 15.88 0.78 0.63
N PHE A 102 14.98 -0.09 1.12
CA PHE A 102 13.60 -0.15 0.63
C PHE A 102 12.60 0.51 1.60
N GLY A 103 11.32 0.50 1.22
CA GLY A 103 10.25 1.07 2.05
C GLY A 103 10.38 2.58 2.19
N SER A 104 10.33 3.11 3.41
CA SER A 104 10.45 4.55 3.64
C SER A 104 11.85 5.10 3.38
N PHE A 105 12.87 4.26 3.29
CA PHE A 105 14.25 4.66 2.96
C PHE A 105 14.44 4.90 1.45
N LEU A 106 13.57 4.34 0.60
CA LEU A 106 13.60 4.59 -0.83
C LEU A 106 13.07 5.99 -1.21
N HIS A 107 12.45 6.72 -0.29
CA HIS A 107 11.95 8.07 -0.56
C HIS A 107 13.04 9.04 -1.04
N GLU A 108 14.30 8.77 -0.74
CA GLU A 108 15.42 9.61 -1.18
C GLU A 108 15.75 9.45 -2.67
N ASP A 109 15.25 8.39 -3.31
CA ASP A 109 15.47 8.07 -4.74
C ASP A 109 14.12 8.01 -5.49
N ILE A 110 13.58 9.19 -5.83
CA ILE A 110 12.29 9.29 -6.53
C ILE A 110 12.38 8.69 -7.93
N ASP A 111 13.51 8.79 -8.60
CA ASP A 111 13.72 8.25 -9.95
C ASP A 111 13.63 6.71 -9.93
N ALA A 112 14.25 6.06 -8.94
CA ALA A 112 14.11 4.62 -8.77
C ALA A 112 12.66 4.21 -8.47
N ILE A 113 11.92 5.00 -7.67
CA ILE A 113 10.50 4.75 -7.42
C ILE A 113 9.72 4.86 -8.73
N GLU A 114 9.93 5.90 -9.53
CA GLU A 114 9.24 6.10 -10.81
C GLU A 114 9.50 4.94 -11.77
N GLU A 115 10.76 4.49 -11.91
CA GLU A 115 11.13 3.34 -12.74
C GLU A 115 10.40 2.07 -12.30
N ILE A 116 10.35 1.79 -11.00
CA ILE A 116 9.63 0.64 -10.43
C ILE A 116 8.14 0.71 -10.75
N LEU A 117 7.50 1.85 -10.50
CA LEU A 117 6.05 2.02 -10.73
C LEU A 117 5.69 1.94 -12.21
N LYS A 118 6.54 2.47 -13.09
CA LYS A 118 6.40 2.32 -14.54
C LYS A 118 6.40 0.85 -14.95
N VAL A 119 7.38 0.07 -14.50
CA VAL A 119 7.46 -1.37 -14.81
C VAL A 119 6.27 -2.12 -14.23
N MET A 120 5.81 -1.79 -13.02
CA MET A 120 4.59 -2.36 -12.45
C MET A 120 3.38 -2.07 -13.36
N ARG A 121 3.19 -0.82 -13.80
CA ARG A 121 2.05 -0.41 -14.63
C ARG A 121 2.07 -1.08 -16.00
N GLU A 122 3.23 -1.19 -16.62
CA GLU A 122 3.39 -1.88 -17.91
C GLU A 122 3.17 -3.41 -17.82
N SER A 123 3.26 -3.96 -16.62
CA SER A 123 3.15 -5.41 -16.39
C SER A 123 1.72 -5.90 -16.19
N THR A 124 0.76 -5.02 -15.86
CA THR A 124 -0.63 -5.43 -15.56
C THR A 124 -1.64 -4.33 -15.83
N SER A 125 -2.87 -4.74 -16.17
CA SER A 125 -4.06 -3.86 -16.21
C SER A 125 -4.84 -3.83 -14.89
N LYS A 126 -4.41 -4.59 -13.87
CA LYS A 126 -5.01 -4.56 -12.54
C LYS A 126 -4.70 -3.25 -11.83
N PRO A 127 -5.51 -2.87 -10.83
CA PRO A 127 -5.19 -1.71 -10.02
C PRO A 127 -3.84 -1.86 -9.33
N ILE A 128 -3.13 -0.74 -9.22
CA ILE A 128 -1.88 -0.61 -8.49
C ILE A 128 -2.07 0.43 -7.40
N THR A 129 -1.54 0.15 -6.21
CA THR A 129 -1.48 1.11 -5.11
C THR A 129 -0.05 1.26 -4.62
N ILE A 130 0.24 2.35 -3.92
CA ILE A 130 1.45 2.50 -3.12
C ILE A 130 1.09 2.71 -1.67
N LYS A 131 1.95 2.31 -0.76
CA LYS A 131 1.78 2.59 0.67
C LYS A 131 2.93 3.43 1.19
N LEU A 132 2.65 4.72 1.39
CA LEU A 132 3.59 5.74 1.85
C LEU A 132 3.66 5.85 3.38
N ARG A 133 4.77 6.41 3.84
CA ARG A 133 4.95 6.98 5.18
C ARG A 133 5.22 8.49 5.06
N LYS A 134 4.89 9.27 6.11
CA LYS A 134 5.19 10.70 6.15
C LYS A 134 6.69 10.95 6.03
N SER A 135 7.08 11.75 5.06
CA SER A 135 8.43 12.27 4.85
C SER A 135 8.37 13.64 4.15
N ALA A 136 9.49 14.34 4.06
CA ALA A 136 9.58 15.58 3.30
C ALA A 136 9.23 15.37 1.81
N LYS A 137 9.59 14.20 1.24
CA LYS A 137 9.36 13.86 -0.17
C LYS A 137 8.04 13.14 -0.45
N ALA A 138 7.24 12.82 0.58
CA ALA A 138 6.03 12.00 0.39
C ALA A 138 5.00 12.65 -0.56
N ARG A 139 4.91 13.98 -0.59
CA ARG A 139 4.01 14.71 -1.50
C ARG A 139 4.50 14.66 -2.94
N ASP A 140 5.79 14.83 -3.17
CA ASP A 140 6.41 14.74 -4.51
C ASP A 140 6.28 13.32 -5.07
N ILE A 141 6.54 12.30 -4.22
CA ILE A 141 6.33 10.90 -4.57
C ILE A 141 4.86 10.63 -4.91
N ALA A 142 3.92 11.12 -4.10
CA ALA A 142 2.50 10.96 -4.37
C ALA A 142 2.11 11.58 -5.72
N LYS A 143 2.59 12.79 -6.01
CA LYS A 143 2.32 13.51 -7.26
C LYS A 143 2.92 12.79 -8.48
N MET A 144 4.14 12.31 -8.38
CA MET A 144 4.79 11.52 -9.43
C MET A 144 4.01 10.21 -9.68
N ALA A 145 3.61 9.52 -8.60
CA ALA A 145 2.95 8.22 -8.66
C ALA A 145 1.56 8.26 -9.31
N GLU A 146 0.87 9.42 -9.36
CA GLU A 146 -0.44 9.59 -10.00
C GLU A 146 -0.48 9.11 -11.46
N LYS A 147 0.66 9.07 -12.13
CA LYS A 147 0.80 8.57 -13.52
C LYS A 147 0.66 7.02 -13.61
N TYR A 148 0.90 6.30 -12.52
CA TYR A 148 1.13 4.86 -12.54
C TYR A 148 0.19 4.07 -11.63
N VAL A 149 -0.41 4.70 -10.61
CA VAL A 149 -1.18 4.01 -9.57
C VAL A 149 -2.63 4.48 -9.52
N ASP A 150 -3.48 3.70 -8.85
CA ASP A 150 -4.93 3.95 -8.79
C ASP A 150 -5.39 4.41 -7.40
N ALA A 151 -4.55 4.33 -6.37
CA ALA A 151 -4.78 4.89 -5.03
C ALA A 151 -3.47 4.93 -4.23
N ILE A 152 -3.46 5.75 -3.18
CA ILE A 152 -2.32 5.94 -2.30
C ILE A 152 -2.72 5.63 -0.87
N GLY A 153 -2.07 4.63 -0.26
CA GLY A 153 -2.12 4.39 1.17
C GLY A 153 -1.13 5.31 1.91
N ILE A 154 -1.58 5.91 3.00
CA ILE A 154 -0.71 6.74 3.84
C ILE A 154 -0.73 6.29 5.31
N HIS A 155 0.45 6.09 5.89
CA HIS A 155 0.65 6.03 7.33
C HIS A 155 1.36 7.33 7.74
N PRO A 156 0.65 8.32 8.32
CA PRO A 156 1.19 9.66 8.50
C PRO A 156 2.06 9.79 9.77
N ARG A 157 2.90 8.82 10.03
CA ARG A 157 4.05 8.89 10.96
C ARG A 157 5.34 8.96 10.16
N THR A 158 6.34 9.66 10.69
CA THR A 158 7.68 9.66 10.10
C THR A 158 8.38 8.31 10.30
N GLN A 159 9.41 8.07 9.51
CA GLN A 159 10.29 6.92 9.67
C GLN A 159 10.85 6.84 11.10
N LYS A 160 11.36 7.97 11.63
CA LYS A 160 11.94 8.07 12.98
C LYS A 160 10.94 7.76 14.10
N GLN A 161 9.66 8.11 13.92
CA GLN A 161 8.61 7.74 14.87
C GLN A 161 8.36 6.23 14.94
N GLY A 162 8.61 5.49 13.84
CA GLY A 162 8.21 4.09 13.79
C GLY A 162 6.70 3.94 14.05
N TYR A 163 6.34 3.41 15.21
CA TYR A 163 4.95 3.29 15.65
C TYR A 163 4.63 4.13 16.90
N ALA A 164 5.60 4.91 17.39
CA ALA A 164 5.43 5.78 18.56
C ALA A 164 4.67 7.07 18.24
N GLY A 165 4.09 7.69 19.27
CA GLY A 165 3.33 8.93 19.16
C GLY A 165 2.06 8.81 18.32
N GLU A 166 1.44 9.94 17.98
CA GLU A 166 0.22 9.97 17.18
C GLU A 166 0.50 10.17 15.69
N PRO A 167 -0.30 9.54 14.79
CA PRO A 167 -0.27 9.83 13.37
C PRO A 167 -0.66 11.29 13.09
N ASP A 168 0.04 11.96 12.19
CA ASP A 168 -0.28 13.32 11.77
C ASP A 168 -1.49 13.34 10.82
N PHE A 169 -2.68 13.45 11.39
CA PHE A 169 -3.94 13.47 10.65
C PHE A 169 -3.98 14.64 9.64
N GLU A 170 -3.50 15.81 10.02
CA GLU A 170 -3.49 16.99 9.16
C GLU A 170 -2.59 16.80 7.93
N PHE A 171 -1.46 16.12 8.10
CA PHE A 171 -0.63 15.73 6.94
C PHE A 171 -1.40 14.84 5.95
N ALA A 172 -2.14 13.85 6.47
CA ALA A 172 -2.93 12.96 5.60
C ALA A 172 -4.07 13.73 4.89
N MET A 173 -4.71 14.68 5.56
CA MET A 173 -5.74 15.54 4.97
C MET A 173 -5.15 16.44 3.87
N ARG A 174 -3.99 17.05 4.10
CA ARG A 174 -3.29 17.84 3.07
C ARG A 174 -2.94 16.98 1.86
N LEU A 175 -2.37 15.78 2.08
CA LEU A 175 -2.07 14.86 0.99
C LEU A 175 -3.33 14.53 0.18
N LYS A 176 -4.46 14.29 0.86
CA LYS A 176 -5.75 14.03 0.21
C LYS A 176 -6.23 15.21 -0.63
N SER A 177 -6.12 16.45 -0.13
CA SER A 177 -6.57 17.64 -0.86
C SER A 177 -5.72 17.97 -2.09
N GLU A 178 -4.47 17.50 -2.13
CA GLU A 178 -3.52 17.74 -3.21
C GLU A 178 -3.48 16.60 -4.25
N SER A 179 -3.92 15.40 -3.88
CA SER A 179 -3.92 14.24 -4.77
C SER A 179 -5.23 14.13 -5.54
N CYS A 180 -5.14 13.79 -6.83
CA CYS A 180 -6.29 13.43 -7.64
C CYS A 180 -6.72 11.95 -7.42
N LEU A 181 -5.96 11.17 -6.67
CA LEU A 181 -6.23 9.76 -6.38
C LEU A 181 -6.90 9.57 -5.01
N PRO A 182 -7.65 8.47 -4.85
CA PRO A 182 -8.17 8.08 -3.55
C PRO A 182 -7.04 7.87 -2.53
N ILE A 183 -7.22 8.39 -1.32
CA ILE A 183 -6.28 8.18 -0.20
C ILE A 183 -6.85 7.15 0.77
N ILE A 184 -6.03 6.16 1.13
CA ILE A 184 -6.33 5.11 2.11
C ILE A 184 -5.54 5.41 3.38
N TYR A 185 -6.24 5.86 4.42
CA TYR A 185 -5.60 6.18 5.70
C TYR A 185 -5.23 4.93 6.49
N SER A 186 -4.09 4.95 7.18
CA SER A 186 -3.69 3.92 8.14
C SER A 186 -2.93 4.53 9.32
N GLY A 187 -2.91 3.85 10.44
CA GLY A 187 -2.27 4.28 11.68
C GLY A 187 -3.29 4.57 12.79
N ASN A 188 -3.18 3.87 13.90
CA ASN A 188 -4.07 3.96 15.06
C ASN A 188 -5.57 3.85 14.73
N VAL A 189 -5.94 3.14 13.66
CA VAL A 189 -7.35 2.92 13.32
C VAL A 189 -7.98 1.99 14.36
N ASN A 190 -9.06 2.42 14.99
CA ASN A 190 -9.78 1.67 16.02
C ASN A 190 -11.28 2.02 15.97
N ALA A 191 -12.10 1.29 16.73
CA ALA A 191 -13.55 1.45 16.71
C ALA A 191 -14.04 2.87 17.02
N SER A 192 -13.32 3.59 17.88
CA SER A 192 -13.74 4.95 18.30
C SER A 192 -13.49 6.02 17.22
N ASN A 193 -12.46 5.84 16.38
CA ASN A 193 -12.10 6.84 15.36
C ASN A 193 -12.52 6.47 13.93
N ILE A 194 -12.99 5.25 13.68
CA ILE A 194 -13.46 4.82 12.36
C ILE A 194 -14.52 5.76 11.78
N PRO A 195 -15.57 6.24 12.49
CA PRO A 195 -16.55 7.16 11.92
C PRO A 195 -15.87 8.41 11.36
N LYS A 196 -15.04 9.09 12.17
CA LYS A 196 -14.29 10.28 11.74
C LYS A 196 -13.40 9.99 10.51
N LEU A 197 -12.74 8.83 10.48
CA LEU A 197 -11.88 8.45 9.35
C LEU A 197 -12.70 8.19 8.09
N LEU A 198 -13.85 7.54 8.19
CA LEU A 198 -14.73 7.28 7.05
C LEU A 198 -15.38 8.55 6.50
N ASP A 199 -15.58 9.60 7.28
CA ASP A 199 -16.06 10.90 6.82
C ASP A 199 -14.99 11.66 6.04
N ASN A 200 -13.71 11.36 6.30
CA ASN A 200 -12.58 12.09 5.74
C ASN A 200 -11.80 11.34 4.67
N PHE A 201 -11.85 10.00 4.58
CA PHE A 201 -11.04 9.20 3.64
C PHE A 201 -11.84 8.16 2.88
#